data_b1964a68df1f7a1abbb713d699eeecb0
#
_entry.id   b1964a68df1f7a1abbb713d699eeecb0
#
_cell.length_a   1.000
_cell.length_b   1.000
_cell.length_c   1.000
_cell.angle_alpha   90.00
_cell.angle_beta   90.00
_cell.angle_gamma   90.00
#
_symmetry.space_group_name_H-M   'P 1'
#
loop_
_entity.id
_entity.type
_entity.pdbx_description
1 polymer ?
#
loop_
_entity_poly.entity_id
_entity_poly.type
_entity_poly.pdbx_seq_one_letter_code
_entity_poly.pdbx_strand_id
1 'polypeptide(L)'
;MNGLKLFFHNAKYTMLSMFRLKVTLFWTLAFPLLLATFMYMAFGNLFEKDEMFKTINVAVVESENDDTLMSVLESLDVNHTDSASKSDDSSNSFSDLINMKLMDSSAAKKALNDKKVTGIIYTEDASLVVDENSYNATILESILTQYKQQKDVFTNIAKTNPAALDTAIAGLSDTTSEYKEISLSSGNQDEYTNYFYAVFAMSCLFASFSAVTATNRLLANTSPLGIRKSLAALSKNILIFSEYISLLIIHFVVELIALVYMTLLGVDFGNKYPAIILTLFFGCMIGLSIGVIIGAIPKLTEGSKIGISVGIGMVLSVLA
;
A
#
# COMPACT_ATOMS: atom_id res chain seq x y z
N MET A 1 -32.78 38.04 -15.39
CA MET A 1 -32.55 36.59 -15.58
C MET A 1 -32.61 35.97 -14.21
N ASN A 2 -33.44 34.94 -13.99
CA ASN A 2 -33.53 34.30 -12.68
C ASN A 2 -32.14 33.78 -12.26
N GLY A 3 -31.74 33.99 -11.02
CA GLY A 3 -30.40 33.60 -10.51
C GLY A 3 -30.06 32.14 -10.80
N LEU A 4 -31.05 31.25 -10.78
CA LEU A 4 -30.86 29.82 -11.11
C LEU A 4 -30.51 29.58 -12.58
N LYS A 5 -31.13 30.31 -13.51
CA LYS A 5 -30.79 30.25 -14.94
C LYS A 5 -29.36 30.75 -15.18
N LEU A 6 -28.94 31.78 -14.47
CA LEU A 6 -27.59 32.31 -14.54
C LEU A 6 -26.57 31.30 -14.01
N PHE A 7 -26.88 30.66 -12.88
CA PHE A 7 -26.05 29.61 -12.30
C PHE A 7 -25.79 28.47 -13.30
N PHE A 8 -26.82 27.84 -13.82
CA PHE A 8 -26.69 26.74 -14.78
C PHE A 8 -26.01 27.18 -16.09
N HIS A 9 -26.27 28.39 -16.56
CA HIS A 9 -25.61 28.92 -17.74
C HIS A 9 -24.11 29.06 -17.52
N ASN A 10 -23.70 29.71 -16.42
CA ASN A 10 -22.28 29.86 -16.11
C ASN A 10 -21.59 28.52 -15.83
N ALA A 11 -22.23 27.62 -15.08
CA ALA A 11 -21.72 26.28 -14.81
C ALA A 11 -21.44 25.50 -16.11
N LYS A 12 -22.40 25.49 -17.04
CA LYS A 12 -22.24 24.86 -18.36
C LYS A 12 -21.02 25.40 -19.12
N TYR A 13 -20.86 26.73 -19.17
CA TYR A 13 -19.75 27.34 -19.90
C TYR A 13 -18.42 27.17 -19.20
N THR A 14 -18.39 27.10 -17.87
CA THR A 14 -17.19 26.75 -17.09
C THR A 14 -16.76 25.34 -17.41
N MET A 15 -17.66 24.35 -17.36
CA MET A 15 -17.36 22.97 -17.74
C MET A 15 -16.83 22.91 -19.19
N LEU A 16 -17.52 23.56 -20.14
CA LEU A 16 -17.11 23.57 -21.54
C LEU A 16 -15.71 24.20 -21.72
N SER A 17 -15.40 25.26 -20.94
CA SER A 17 -14.10 25.90 -20.98
C SER A 17 -12.99 24.98 -20.46
N MET A 18 -13.23 24.19 -19.42
CA MET A 18 -12.30 23.20 -18.89
C MET A 18 -12.05 22.07 -19.90
N PHE A 19 -13.09 21.58 -20.57
CA PHE A 19 -12.93 20.58 -21.65
C PHE A 19 -12.15 21.10 -22.85
N ARG A 20 -12.16 22.41 -23.10
CA ARG A 20 -11.34 23.04 -24.15
C ARG A 20 -9.87 23.23 -23.75
N LEU A 21 -9.56 23.26 -22.47
CA LEU A 21 -8.19 23.30 -21.93
C LEU A 21 -7.60 21.89 -21.90
N LYS A 22 -7.37 21.32 -23.08
CA LYS A 22 -6.96 19.91 -23.26
C LYS A 22 -5.73 19.55 -22.41
N VAL A 23 -4.76 20.44 -22.30
CA VAL A 23 -3.53 20.20 -21.51
C VAL A 23 -3.85 20.09 -20.02
N THR A 24 -4.65 21.00 -19.48
CA THR A 24 -5.05 20.96 -18.06
C THR A 24 -5.88 19.72 -17.76
N LEU A 25 -6.87 19.44 -18.59
CA LEU A 25 -7.73 18.25 -18.43
C LEU A 25 -6.93 16.95 -18.53
N PHE A 26 -6.01 16.89 -19.51
CA PHE A 26 -5.11 15.73 -19.65
C PHE A 26 -4.30 15.49 -18.39
N TRP A 27 -3.62 16.52 -17.88
CA TRP A 27 -2.80 16.35 -16.66
C TRP A 27 -3.64 16.07 -15.41
N THR A 28 -4.83 16.65 -15.29
CA THR A 28 -5.75 16.36 -14.19
C THR A 28 -6.16 14.89 -14.16
N LEU A 29 -6.39 14.29 -15.34
CA LEU A 29 -6.77 12.88 -15.46
C LEU A 29 -5.55 11.96 -15.46
N ALA A 30 -4.50 12.30 -16.21
CA ALA A 30 -3.34 11.43 -16.39
C ALA A 30 -2.51 11.32 -15.11
N PHE A 31 -2.42 12.37 -14.29
CA PHE A 31 -1.58 12.39 -13.11
C PHE A 31 -1.94 11.26 -12.10
N PRO A 32 -3.18 11.14 -11.59
CA PRO A 32 -3.52 10.08 -10.66
C PRO A 32 -3.39 8.69 -11.28
N LEU A 33 -3.70 8.53 -12.57
CA LEU A 33 -3.58 7.25 -13.26
C LEU A 33 -2.12 6.82 -13.44
N LEU A 34 -1.25 7.75 -13.87
CA LEU A 34 0.18 7.48 -14.02
C LEU A 34 0.82 7.15 -12.67
N LEU A 35 0.50 7.94 -11.63
CA LEU A 35 1.04 7.72 -10.30
C LEU A 35 0.59 6.38 -9.73
N ALA A 36 -0.69 6.02 -9.88
CA ALA A 36 -1.20 4.71 -9.50
C ALA A 36 -0.50 3.57 -10.25
N THR A 37 -0.27 3.74 -11.57
CA THR A 37 0.46 2.76 -12.37
C THR A 37 1.89 2.59 -11.90
N PHE A 38 2.61 3.69 -11.60
CA PHE A 38 3.97 3.62 -11.08
C PHE A 38 4.01 2.97 -9.70
N MET A 39 3.05 3.29 -8.81
CA MET A 39 2.93 2.63 -7.50
C MET A 39 2.66 1.13 -7.66
N TYR A 40 1.76 0.75 -8.57
CA TYR A 40 1.49 -0.65 -8.88
C TYR A 40 2.74 -1.37 -9.41
N MET A 41 3.48 -0.76 -10.36
CA MET A 41 4.71 -1.35 -10.90
C MET A 41 5.84 -1.42 -9.87
N ALA A 42 5.96 -0.42 -8.99
CA ALA A 42 7.03 -0.37 -7.99
C ALA A 42 6.77 -1.33 -6.82
N PHE A 43 5.53 -1.48 -6.41
CA PHE A 43 5.18 -2.18 -5.18
C PHE A 43 4.29 -3.42 -5.39
N GLY A 44 3.70 -3.62 -6.58
CA GLY A 44 2.80 -4.73 -6.87
C GLY A 44 3.44 -6.10 -6.62
N ASN A 45 4.70 -6.28 -7.03
CA ASN A 45 5.44 -7.53 -6.82
C ASN A 45 5.98 -7.68 -5.38
N LEU A 46 6.11 -6.58 -4.61
CA LEU A 46 6.62 -6.62 -3.23
C LEU A 46 5.57 -7.11 -2.24
N PHE A 47 4.28 -6.96 -2.58
CA PHE A 47 3.14 -7.27 -1.70
C PHE A 47 2.24 -8.37 -2.26
N GLU A 48 2.63 -9.06 -3.32
CA GLU A 48 1.98 -10.32 -3.65
C GLU A 48 2.21 -11.27 -2.47
N LYS A 49 1.12 -11.68 -1.81
CA LYS A 49 1.12 -12.61 -0.65
C LYS A 49 1.89 -13.89 -0.97
N ASP A 50 1.95 -14.26 -2.23
CA ASP A 50 2.72 -15.42 -2.72
C ASP A 50 4.24 -15.20 -2.69
N GLU A 51 4.75 -13.96 -2.63
CA GLU A 51 6.19 -13.74 -2.52
C GLU A 51 6.69 -13.66 -1.07
N MET A 52 5.85 -13.28 -0.12
CA MET A 52 6.20 -13.32 1.30
C MET A 52 6.27 -14.75 1.86
N PHE A 53 5.61 -15.70 1.22
CA PHE A 53 5.59 -17.13 1.60
C PHE A 53 6.11 -18.04 0.47
N LYS A 54 6.99 -17.55 -0.41
CA LYS A 54 7.72 -18.45 -1.30
C LYS A 54 8.52 -19.42 -0.46
N THR A 55 8.28 -20.69 -0.70
CA THR A 55 9.06 -21.79 -0.12
C THR A 55 10.56 -21.51 -0.24
N ILE A 56 11.25 -21.47 0.89
CA ILE A 56 12.67 -21.14 0.96
C ILE A 56 13.48 -22.39 0.56
N ASN A 57 14.18 -22.33 -0.54
CA ASN A 57 15.07 -23.42 -0.95
C ASN A 57 16.29 -23.48 -0.05
N VAL A 58 16.49 -24.60 0.64
CA VAL A 58 17.58 -24.82 1.60
C VAL A 58 18.34 -26.08 1.28
N ALA A 59 19.67 -25.99 1.29
CA ALA A 59 20.53 -27.17 1.25
C ALA A 59 20.79 -27.63 2.70
N VAL A 60 20.55 -28.88 2.98
CA VAL A 60 20.87 -29.51 4.28
C VAL A 60 22.01 -30.48 4.11
N VAL A 61 23.06 -30.29 4.91
CA VAL A 61 24.19 -31.20 4.99
C VAL A 61 24.03 -32.04 6.25
N GLU A 62 23.69 -33.31 6.04
CA GLU A 62 23.42 -34.26 7.10
C GLU A 62 24.72 -34.70 7.80
N SER A 63 24.70 -34.79 9.13
CA SER A 63 25.76 -35.41 9.95
C SER A 63 25.08 -36.38 10.90
N GLU A 64 25.75 -37.50 11.23
CA GLU A 64 25.20 -38.61 12.00
C GLU A 64 24.77 -38.28 13.45
N ASN A 65 24.79 -37.00 13.86
CA ASN A 65 24.69 -36.62 15.29
C ASN A 65 23.41 -35.92 15.72
N ASP A 66 22.48 -35.53 14.85
CA ASP A 66 21.28 -34.77 15.28
C ASP A 66 19.98 -35.11 14.48
N ASP A 67 19.42 -36.30 14.79
CA ASP A 67 18.14 -36.75 14.21
C ASP A 67 16.97 -35.83 14.59
N THR A 68 17.08 -35.06 15.69
CA THR A 68 16.02 -34.15 16.15
C THR A 68 15.90 -32.90 15.28
N LEU A 69 17.01 -32.28 14.87
CA LEU A 69 16.97 -31.14 13.96
C LEU A 69 16.41 -31.55 12.59
N MET A 70 16.80 -32.74 12.15
CA MET A 70 16.31 -33.30 10.89
C MET A 70 14.80 -33.46 10.90
N SER A 71 14.22 -34.04 11.96
CA SER A 71 12.78 -34.21 12.12
C SER A 71 12.04 -32.87 12.12
N VAL A 72 12.60 -31.81 12.72
CA VAL A 72 12.03 -30.46 12.71
C VAL A 72 12.05 -29.88 11.29
N LEU A 73 13.16 -30.01 10.59
CA LEU A 73 13.27 -29.51 9.22
C LEU A 73 12.34 -30.25 8.25
N GLU A 74 12.20 -31.58 8.42
CA GLU A 74 11.25 -32.41 7.65
C GLU A 74 9.80 -31.98 7.88
N SER A 75 9.43 -31.61 9.10
CA SER A 75 8.08 -31.12 9.42
C SER A 75 7.74 -29.77 8.76
N LEU A 76 8.74 -29.01 8.35
CA LEU A 76 8.62 -27.73 7.67
C LEU A 76 8.78 -27.86 6.13
N ASP A 77 9.11 -29.06 5.61
CA ASP A 77 9.38 -29.28 4.18
C ASP A 77 8.08 -29.53 3.40
N VAL A 78 7.93 -28.81 2.29
CA VAL A 78 6.80 -28.93 1.34
C VAL A 78 6.64 -30.36 0.79
N ASN A 79 7.75 -31.11 0.67
CA ASN A 79 7.73 -32.45 0.09
C ASN A 79 7.32 -33.56 1.09
N HIS A 80 7.18 -33.24 2.37
CA HIS A 80 6.87 -34.22 3.42
C HIS A 80 5.37 -34.33 3.75
N THR A 81 4.50 -33.61 3.03
CA THR A 81 3.05 -33.70 3.23
C THR A 81 2.52 -35.04 2.72
N ASP A 82 2.52 -36.03 3.60
CA ASP A 82 1.72 -37.24 3.44
C ASP A 82 0.23 -36.91 3.29
N SER A 83 -0.36 -37.49 2.29
CA SER A 83 -1.69 -37.42 1.71
C SER A 83 -2.89 -37.57 2.66
N ALA A 84 -3.02 -36.80 3.75
CA ALA A 84 -4.19 -36.88 4.63
C ALA A 84 -4.45 -35.55 5.33
N SER A 85 -5.08 -34.63 4.62
CA SER A 85 -6.13 -33.72 5.06
C SER A 85 -6.05 -32.40 4.27
N LYS A 86 -6.60 -32.43 3.04
CA LYS A 86 -7.17 -31.22 2.43
C LYS A 86 -8.47 -30.94 3.16
N SER A 87 -8.41 -30.19 4.23
CA SER A 87 -9.54 -29.45 4.76
C SER A 87 -9.39 -28.01 4.29
N ASP A 88 -10.35 -27.57 3.48
CA ASP A 88 -10.60 -26.20 3.09
C ASP A 88 -10.89 -25.35 4.34
N ASP A 89 -9.86 -24.97 5.06
CA ASP A 89 -9.95 -23.90 6.05
C ASP A 89 -8.59 -23.20 6.09
N SER A 90 -8.62 -21.90 5.84
CA SER A 90 -7.49 -20.99 5.73
C SER A 90 -6.81 -20.77 7.09
N SER A 91 -6.28 -21.83 7.67
CA SER A 91 -5.35 -21.77 8.79
C SER A 91 -3.94 -21.92 8.21
N ASN A 92 -3.12 -20.88 8.34
CA ASN A 92 -1.71 -20.83 7.99
C ASN A 92 -0.97 -22.06 8.52
N SER A 93 -0.84 -23.09 7.71
CA SER A 93 -0.01 -24.24 8.01
C SER A 93 1.43 -23.84 7.75
N PHE A 94 2.24 -23.71 8.80
CA PHE A 94 3.69 -23.51 8.71
C PHE A 94 4.41 -24.69 8.04
N SER A 95 3.70 -25.74 7.60
CA SER A 95 4.21 -26.95 7.01
C SER A 95 4.82 -26.83 5.62
N ASP A 96 4.71 -25.67 4.94
CA ASP A 96 5.17 -25.48 3.56
C ASP A 96 6.23 -24.37 3.45
N LEU A 97 7.01 -24.15 4.50
CA LEU A 97 7.90 -23.00 4.62
C LEU A 97 9.24 -23.20 3.92
N ILE A 98 9.76 -24.43 3.87
CA ILE A 98 11.06 -24.74 3.28
C ILE A 98 10.95 -25.83 2.21
N ASN A 99 11.79 -25.75 1.21
CA ASN A 99 12.05 -26.83 0.24
C ASN A 99 13.46 -27.36 0.50
N MET A 100 13.52 -28.42 1.25
CA MET A 100 14.74 -29.03 1.72
C MET A 100 15.38 -29.91 0.64
N LYS A 101 16.71 -29.75 0.43
CA LYS A 101 17.50 -30.64 -0.42
C LYS A 101 18.70 -31.15 0.33
N LEU A 102 18.72 -32.46 0.57
CA LEU A 102 19.90 -33.13 1.13
C LEU A 102 21.02 -33.13 0.11
N MET A 103 22.18 -32.64 0.50
CA MET A 103 23.37 -32.53 -0.35
C MET A 103 24.65 -32.73 0.44
N ASP A 104 25.71 -33.17 -0.24
CA ASP A 104 27.06 -33.11 0.31
C ASP A 104 27.55 -31.65 0.44
N SER A 105 28.44 -31.40 1.40
CA SER A 105 28.96 -30.05 1.70
C SER A 105 29.56 -29.33 0.49
N SER A 106 30.20 -30.05 -0.42
CA SER A 106 30.77 -29.49 -1.64
C SER A 106 29.68 -29.08 -2.65
N ALA A 107 28.63 -29.89 -2.80
CA ALA A 107 27.49 -29.64 -3.66
C ALA A 107 26.62 -28.48 -3.13
N ALA A 108 26.43 -28.43 -1.79
CA ALA A 108 25.69 -27.37 -1.13
C ALA A 108 26.35 -25.98 -1.31
N LYS A 109 27.69 -25.89 -1.16
CA LYS A 109 28.45 -24.66 -1.41
C LYS A 109 28.34 -24.21 -2.87
N LYS A 110 28.36 -25.13 -3.81
CA LYS A 110 28.17 -24.82 -5.24
C LYS A 110 26.73 -24.31 -5.51
N ALA A 111 25.73 -24.96 -4.91
CA ALA A 111 24.33 -24.54 -5.06
C ALA A 111 24.08 -23.15 -4.46
N LEU A 112 24.75 -22.80 -3.36
CA LEU A 112 24.68 -21.46 -2.76
C LEU A 112 25.33 -20.42 -3.68
N ASN A 113 26.52 -20.66 -4.20
CA ASN A 113 27.20 -19.77 -5.15
C ASN A 113 26.41 -19.61 -6.47
N ASP A 114 25.73 -20.66 -6.93
CA ASP A 114 24.84 -20.64 -8.10
C ASP A 114 23.48 -19.99 -7.82
N LYS A 115 23.26 -19.49 -6.59
CA LYS A 115 21.98 -18.89 -6.11
C LYS A 115 20.76 -19.82 -6.27
N LYS A 116 20.96 -21.13 -6.23
CA LYS A 116 19.90 -22.14 -6.30
C LYS A 116 19.25 -22.41 -4.95
N VAL A 117 19.95 -22.10 -3.86
CA VAL A 117 19.49 -22.20 -2.48
C VAL A 117 19.81 -20.91 -1.74
N THR A 118 18.96 -20.56 -0.76
CA THR A 118 19.10 -19.34 0.05
C THR A 118 20.15 -19.50 1.16
N GLY A 119 20.32 -20.73 1.63
CA GLY A 119 21.26 -21.02 2.71
C GLY A 119 21.60 -22.51 2.79
N ILE A 120 22.65 -22.80 3.52
CA ILE A 120 23.09 -24.17 3.85
C ILE A 120 22.96 -24.35 5.36
N ILE A 121 22.22 -25.37 5.77
CA ILE A 121 22.09 -25.79 7.17
C ILE A 121 22.97 -27.00 7.41
N TYR A 122 23.88 -26.91 8.36
CA TYR A 122 24.67 -28.02 8.85
C TYR A 122 24.02 -28.58 10.10
N THR A 123 23.64 -29.86 10.09
CA THR A 123 22.94 -30.50 11.21
C THR A 123 23.85 -30.75 12.40
N GLU A 124 25.17 -30.83 12.21
CA GLU A 124 26.17 -31.13 13.25
C GLU A 124 26.12 -30.10 14.41
N ASP A 125 26.06 -28.81 14.09
CA ASP A 125 26.09 -27.72 15.07
C ASP A 125 24.89 -26.75 14.91
N ALA A 126 23.92 -27.14 14.10
CA ALA A 126 22.77 -26.31 13.72
C ALA A 126 23.19 -24.94 13.19
N SER A 127 24.27 -24.89 12.38
CA SER A 127 24.79 -23.65 11.80
C SER A 127 24.17 -23.36 10.44
N LEU A 128 24.01 -22.06 10.16
CA LEU A 128 23.50 -21.54 8.89
C LEU A 128 24.59 -20.78 8.17
N VAL A 129 24.80 -21.10 6.89
CA VAL A 129 25.65 -20.32 5.99
C VAL A 129 24.80 -19.74 4.88
N VAL A 130 24.86 -18.42 4.72
CA VAL A 130 24.14 -17.66 3.67
C VAL A 130 25.13 -16.81 2.88
N ASP A 131 24.80 -16.54 1.62
CA ASP A 131 25.62 -15.68 0.75
C ASP A 131 25.30 -14.19 0.95
N GLU A 132 24.03 -13.85 1.14
CA GLU A 132 23.55 -12.47 1.33
C GLU A 132 22.55 -12.40 2.48
N ASN A 133 22.53 -11.28 3.21
CA ASN A 133 21.48 -10.99 4.18
C ASN A 133 20.18 -10.70 3.41
N SER A 134 19.30 -11.69 3.36
CA SER A 134 17.98 -11.59 2.78
C SER A 134 16.89 -11.83 3.84
N TYR A 135 15.67 -11.42 3.55
CA TYR A 135 14.51 -11.71 4.41
C TYR A 135 14.40 -13.22 4.70
N ASN A 136 14.57 -14.06 3.67
CA ASN A 136 14.53 -15.51 3.79
C ASN A 136 15.67 -16.07 4.66
N ALA A 137 16.87 -15.48 4.59
CA ALA A 137 17.99 -15.84 5.46
C ALA A 137 17.69 -15.53 6.93
N THR A 138 17.03 -14.41 7.22
CA THR A 138 16.61 -14.04 8.58
C THR A 138 15.56 -15.00 9.14
N ILE A 139 14.63 -15.49 8.31
CA ILE A 139 13.65 -16.51 8.71
C ILE A 139 14.37 -17.81 9.10
N LEU A 140 15.30 -18.29 8.28
CA LEU A 140 16.08 -19.50 8.56
C LEU A 140 16.91 -19.34 9.84
N GLU A 141 17.54 -18.20 10.04
CA GLU A 141 18.29 -17.88 11.27
C GLU A 141 17.38 -17.91 12.50
N SER A 142 16.17 -17.34 12.38
CA SER A 142 15.18 -17.35 13.46
C SER A 142 14.75 -18.77 13.85
N ILE A 143 14.46 -19.63 12.86
CA ILE A 143 14.10 -21.04 13.08
C ILE A 143 15.24 -21.78 13.81
N LEU A 144 16.47 -21.65 13.34
CA LEU A 144 17.62 -22.32 13.96
C LEU A 144 17.94 -21.78 15.37
N THR A 145 17.79 -20.48 15.56
CA THR A 145 17.97 -19.86 16.88
C THR A 145 16.92 -20.36 17.87
N GLN A 146 15.67 -20.44 17.45
CA GLN A 146 14.59 -20.98 18.27
C GLN A 146 14.81 -22.47 18.60
N TYR A 147 15.24 -23.26 17.63
CA TYR A 147 15.61 -24.66 17.85
C TYR A 147 16.72 -24.80 18.89
N LYS A 148 17.80 -24.03 18.76
CA LYS A 148 18.93 -24.05 19.73
C LYS A 148 18.46 -23.69 21.13
N GLN A 149 17.67 -22.63 21.27
CA GLN A 149 17.12 -22.21 22.56
C GLN A 149 16.26 -23.32 23.20
N GLN A 150 15.38 -23.93 22.42
CA GLN A 150 14.54 -25.04 22.92
C GLN A 150 15.41 -26.24 23.33
N LYS A 151 16.38 -26.64 22.51
CA LYS A 151 17.30 -27.73 22.80
C LYS A 151 18.07 -27.48 24.10
N ASP A 152 18.56 -26.27 24.34
CA ASP A 152 19.25 -25.89 25.56
C ASP A 152 18.33 -25.92 26.77
N VAL A 153 17.09 -25.45 26.66
CA VAL A 153 16.09 -25.52 27.74
C VAL A 153 15.78 -26.95 28.11
N PHE A 154 15.52 -27.82 27.12
CA PHE A 154 15.21 -29.26 27.40
C PHE A 154 16.42 -29.97 27.96
N THR A 155 17.62 -29.70 27.49
CA THR A 155 18.84 -30.28 28.03
C THR A 155 19.05 -29.86 29.48
N ASN A 156 18.76 -28.61 29.83
CA ASN A 156 18.82 -28.14 31.21
C ASN A 156 17.78 -28.78 32.12
N ILE A 157 16.53 -28.89 31.64
CA ILE A 157 15.46 -29.55 32.39
C ILE A 157 15.81 -31.03 32.61
N ALA A 158 16.29 -31.73 31.59
CA ALA A 158 16.72 -33.12 31.70
C ALA A 158 17.83 -33.33 32.73
N LYS A 159 18.75 -32.38 32.86
CA LYS A 159 19.87 -32.42 33.84
C LYS A 159 19.46 -32.04 35.25
N THR A 160 18.54 -31.07 35.41
CA THR A 160 18.19 -30.49 36.73
C THR A 160 16.94 -31.13 37.34
N ASN A 161 15.93 -31.46 36.52
CA ASN A 161 14.68 -32.08 36.98
C ASN A 161 14.08 -32.97 35.89
N PRO A 162 14.56 -34.21 35.72
CA PRO A 162 14.11 -35.12 34.68
C PRO A 162 12.59 -35.42 34.73
N ALA A 163 11.98 -35.36 35.92
CA ALA A 163 10.56 -35.61 36.09
C ALA A 163 9.65 -34.51 35.52
N ALA A 164 10.18 -33.32 35.28
CA ALA A 164 9.43 -32.23 34.67
C ALA A 164 9.52 -32.23 33.14
N LEU A 165 10.28 -33.13 32.53
CA LEU A 165 10.52 -33.14 31.08
C LEU A 165 9.22 -33.43 30.31
N ASP A 166 8.45 -34.42 30.74
CA ASP A 166 7.17 -34.79 30.09
C ASP A 166 6.15 -33.63 30.15
N THR A 167 6.14 -32.90 31.28
CA THR A 167 5.24 -31.75 31.46
C THR A 167 5.70 -30.59 30.57
N ALA A 168 7.01 -30.36 30.40
CA ALA A 168 7.57 -29.34 29.55
C ALA A 168 7.31 -29.63 28.06
N ILE A 169 7.40 -30.89 27.63
CA ILE A 169 7.06 -31.35 26.28
C ILE A 169 5.55 -31.18 26.01
N ALA A 170 4.71 -31.58 26.97
CA ALA A 170 3.26 -31.39 26.84
C ALA A 170 2.87 -29.89 26.73
N GLY A 171 3.55 -29.02 27.47
CA GLY A 171 3.33 -27.57 27.41
C GLY A 171 3.73 -26.95 26.06
N LEU A 172 4.66 -27.54 25.32
CA LEU A 172 5.00 -27.12 23.96
C LEU A 172 4.01 -27.62 22.91
N SER A 173 3.42 -28.79 23.15
CA SER A 173 2.38 -29.36 22.27
C SER A 173 1.06 -28.59 22.38
N ASP A 174 0.84 -27.90 23.51
CA ASP A 174 -0.29 -27.00 23.70
C ASP A 174 0.05 -25.59 23.14
N THR A 175 0.28 -25.53 21.81
CA THR A 175 0.38 -24.27 21.08
C THR A 175 -1.00 -23.62 21.00
N THR A 176 -1.50 -23.15 22.13
CA THR A 176 -2.48 -22.06 22.11
C THR A 176 -1.79 -20.87 21.47
N SER A 177 -2.23 -20.51 20.26
CA SER A 177 -1.78 -19.31 19.61
C SER A 177 -2.07 -18.12 20.55
N GLU A 178 -1.03 -17.65 21.27
CA GLU A 178 -1.13 -16.51 22.19
C GLU A 178 -1.49 -15.21 21.45
N TYR A 179 -1.44 -15.25 20.12
CA TYR A 179 -1.79 -14.14 19.25
C TYR A 179 -3.09 -14.47 18.49
N LYS A 180 -4.18 -13.85 18.92
CA LYS A 180 -5.39 -13.76 18.12
C LYS A 180 -5.31 -12.45 17.33
N GLU A 181 -5.02 -12.54 16.06
CA GLU A 181 -5.14 -11.39 15.16
C GLU A 181 -6.60 -10.99 15.09
N ILE A 182 -6.97 -9.95 15.83
CA ILE A 182 -8.29 -9.37 15.77
C ILE A 182 -8.20 -8.23 14.78
N SER A 183 -8.64 -8.47 13.55
CA SER A 183 -8.89 -7.39 12.61
C SER A 183 -9.98 -6.49 13.20
N LEU A 184 -9.59 -5.33 13.72
CA LEU A 184 -10.51 -4.30 14.23
C LEU A 184 -11.31 -3.66 13.08
N SER A 185 -10.93 -3.92 11.85
CA SER A 185 -11.61 -3.47 10.66
C SER A 185 -12.01 -4.68 9.81
N SER A 186 -13.20 -4.66 9.24
CA SER A 186 -13.70 -5.68 8.32
C SER A 186 -13.06 -5.59 6.93
N GLY A 187 -11.75 -5.47 6.86
CA GLY A 187 -10.95 -5.45 5.64
C GLY A 187 -9.49 -5.61 6.03
N ASN A 188 -8.78 -6.48 5.35
CA ASN A 188 -7.34 -6.56 5.40
C ASN A 188 -6.81 -5.21 4.91
N GLN A 189 -6.36 -4.36 5.82
CA GLN A 189 -5.65 -3.14 5.45
C GLN A 189 -4.21 -3.53 5.15
N ASP A 190 -3.98 -3.97 3.93
CA ASP A 190 -2.62 -4.11 3.42
C ASP A 190 -1.97 -2.73 3.39
N GLU A 191 -0.73 -2.63 3.88
CA GLU A 191 0.08 -1.41 3.77
C GLU A 191 0.15 -0.91 2.33
N TYR A 192 0.09 -1.82 1.37
CA TYR A 192 0.00 -1.55 -0.06
C TYR A 192 -1.20 -0.67 -0.42
N THR A 193 -2.38 -0.94 0.10
CA THR A 193 -3.59 -0.15 -0.16
C THR A 193 -3.47 1.29 0.36
N ASN A 194 -2.71 1.53 1.43
CA ASN A 194 -2.47 2.87 1.97
C ASN A 194 -1.78 3.80 0.98
N TYR A 195 -0.87 3.28 0.14
CA TYR A 195 -0.24 4.09 -0.90
C TYR A 195 -1.25 4.62 -1.92
N PHE A 196 -2.27 3.84 -2.26
CA PHE A 196 -3.32 4.28 -3.18
C PHE A 196 -4.26 5.31 -2.54
N TYR A 197 -4.52 5.22 -1.24
CA TYR A 197 -5.21 6.29 -0.52
C TYR A 197 -4.40 7.59 -0.52
N ALA A 198 -3.08 7.53 -0.37
CA ALA A 198 -2.22 8.70 -0.48
C ALA A 198 -2.26 9.31 -1.90
N VAL A 199 -2.32 8.48 -2.96
CA VAL A 199 -2.49 8.96 -4.35
C VAL A 199 -3.81 9.71 -4.51
N PHE A 200 -4.92 9.21 -3.95
CA PHE A 200 -6.20 9.91 -3.95
C PHE A 200 -6.14 11.24 -3.21
N ALA A 201 -5.53 11.26 -2.02
CA ALA A 201 -5.39 12.50 -1.25
C ALA A 201 -4.60 13.55 -2.03
N MET A 202 -3.49 13.16 -2.65
CA MET A 202 -2.67 14.02 -3.50
C MET A 202 -3.45 14.54 -4.72
N SER A 203 -4.20 13.68 -5.40
CA SER A 203 -5.03 14.05 -6.54
C SER A 203 -6.13 15.04 -6.17
N CYS A 204 -6.83 14.81 -5.05
CA CYS A 204 -7.82 15.75 -4.51
C CYS A 204 -7.21 17.12 -4.21
N LEU A 205 -5.98 17.17 -3.67
CA LEU A 205 -5.30 18.43 -3.40
C LEU A 205 -4.89 19.17 -4.68
N PHE A 206 -4.59 18.45 -5.76
CA PHE A 206 -4.29 19.07 -7.05
C PHE A 206 -5.50 19.76 -7.71
N ALA A 207 -6.72 19.47 -7.28
CA ALA A 207 -7.89 20.27 -7.67
C ALA A 207 -7.72 21.76 -7.33
N SER A 208 -6.86 22.09 -6.33
CA SER A 208 -6.55 23.46 -5.95
C SER A 208 -5.96 24.30 -7.10
N PHE A 209 -5.21 23.70 -8.02
CA PHE A 209 -4.64 24.41 -9.18
C PHE A 209 -5.73 24.93 -10.12
N SER A 210 -6.72 24.09 -10.40
CA SER A 210 -7.88 24.47 -11.20
C SER A 210 -8.68 25.59 -10.53
N ALA A 211 -8.81 25.54 -9.19
CA ALA A 211 -9.51 26.55 -8.43
C ALA A 211 -8.75 27.89 -8.38
N VAL A 212 -7.40 27.88 -8.27
CA VAL A 212 -6.58 29.10 -8.38
C VAL A 212 -6.80 29.78 -9.73
N THR A 213 -6.71 29.00 -10.83
CA THR A 213 -6.90 29.55 -12.19
C THR A 213 -8.33 30.07 -12.39
N ALA A 214 -9.34 29.36 -11.91
CA ALA A 214 -10.74 29.81 -11.98
C ALA A 214 -10.97 31.11 -11.18
N THR A 215 -10.40 31.18 -9.97
CA THR A 215 -10.50 32.39 -9.14
C THR A 215 -9.82 33.59 -9.79
N ASN A 216 -8.66 33.40 -10.42
CA ASN A 216 -7.98 34.46 -11.16
C ASN A 216 -8.82 34.99 -12.34
N ARG A 217 -9.63 34.15 -12.98
CA ARG A 217 -10.57 34.55 -14.05
C ARG A 217 -11.81 35.32 -13.54
N LEU A 218 -12.08 35.26 -12.25
CA LEU A 218 -13.18 36.01 -11.62
C LEU A 218 -12.75 37.38 -11.11
N LEU A 219 -11.47 37.55 -10.75
CA LEU A 219 -10.96 38.76 -10.16
C LEU A 219 -10.62 39.81 -11.23
N ALA A 220 -11.15 41.04 -11.08
CA ALA A 220 -10.96 42.13 -12.03
C ALA A 220 -9.49 42.60 -12.17
N ASN A 221 -8.69 42.44 -11.09
CA ASN A 221 -7.29 42.87 -11.05
C ASN A 221 -6.30 41.83 -11.64
N THR A 222 -6.78 40.66 -11.99
CA THR A 222 -5.93 39.55 -12.45
C THR A 222 -6.17 39.15 -13.91
N SER A 223 -7.36 39.41 -14.45
CA SER A 223 -7.68 39.03 -15.83
C SER A 223 -8.64 39.98 -16.54
N PRO A 224 -8.50 40.14 -17.88
CA PRO A 224 -9.49 40.91 -18.68
C PRO A 224 -10.90 40.34 -18.60
N LEU A 225 -11.01 39.00 -18.41
CA LEU A 225 -12.32 38.36 -18.26
C LEU A 225 -12.94 38.72 -16.88
N GLY A 226 -12.13 38.81 -15.84
CA GLY A 226 -12.55 39.28 -14.52
C GLY A 226 -13.07 40.71 -14.55
N ILE A 227 -12.40 41.62 -15.30
CA ILE A 227 -12.87 43.00 -15.50
C ILE A 227 -14.31 42.96 -16.11
N ARG A 228 -14.49 42.23 -17.20
CA ARG A 228 -15.79 42.13 -17.88
C ARG A 228 -16.88 41.52 -16.95
N LYS A 229 -16.53 40.49 -16.16
CA LYS A 229 -17.45 39.87 -15.21
C LYS A 229 -17.80 40.81 -14.04
N SER A 230 -16.87 41.65 -13.60
CA SER A 230 -17.10 42.61 -12.53
C SER A 230 -17.95 43.80 -12.93
N LEU A 231 -17.88 44.23 -14.21
CA LEU A 231 -18.71 45.27 -14.77
C LEU A 231 -20.12 44.78 -15.14
N ALA A 232 -20.31 43.50 -15.32
CA ALA A 232 -21.61 42.92 -15.59
C ALA A 232 -22.48 42.99 -14.32
N ALA A 233 -23.75 43.33 -14.48
CA ALA A 233 -24.74 43.38 -13.38
C ALA A 233 -25.12 41.97 -12.89
N LEU A 234 -24.13 41.14 -12.54
CA LEU A 234 -24.28 39.76 -12.12
C LEU A 234 -23.89 39.60 -10.65
N SER A 235 -24.61 38.77 -9.93
CA SER A 235 -24.25 38.41 -8.56
C SER A 235 -22.92 37.65 -8.54
N LYS A 236 -21.92 38.23 -7.86
CA LYS A 236 -20.59 37.59 -7.72
C LYS A 236 -20.66 36.23 -7.04
N ASN A 237 -21.53 36.08 -6.05
CA ASN A 237 -21.71 34.81 -5.34
C ASN A 237 -22.18 33.71 -6.31
N ILE A 238 -23.15 34.02 -7.18
CA ILE A 238 -23.64 33.04 -8.16
C ILE A 238 -22.52 32.63 -9.12
N LEU A 239 -21.66 33.57 -9.54
CA LEU A 239 -20.52 33.27 -10.41
C LEU A 239 -19.50 32.37 -9.72
N ILE A 240 -19.12 32.70 -8.47
CA ILE A 240 -18.15 31.91 -7.68
C ILE A 240 -18.70 30.50 -7.45
N PHE A 241 -19.94 30.38 -6.94
CA PHE A 241 -20.53 29.09 -6.66
C PHE A 241 -20.73 28.23 -7.92
N SER A 242 -21.12 28.81 -9.03
CA SER A 242 -21.28 28.06 -10.28
C SER A 242 -19.95 27.55 -10.82
N GLU A 243 -18.86 28.31 -10.70
CA GLU A 243 -17.52 27.85 -11.07
C GLU A 243 -17.03 26.76 -10.12
N TYR A 244 -17.19 26.95 -8.81
CA TYR A 244 -16.82 25.98 -7.79
C TYR A 244 -17.51 24.62 -7.98
N ILE A 245 -18.82 24.62 -8.13
CA ILE A 245 -19.61 23.38 -8.37
C ILE A 245 -19.22 22.72 -9.69
N SER A 246 -18.94 23.48 -10.73
CA SER A 246 -18.49 22.94 -12.01
C SER A 246 -17.15 22.22 -11.91
N LEU A 247 -16.20 22.82 -11.18
CA LEU A 247 -14.89 22.21 -10.92
C LEU A 247 -15.03 20.98 -10.03
N LEU A 248 -15.87 21.05 -8.99
CA LEU A 248 -16.14 19.94 -8.10
C LEU A 248 -16.65 18.72 -8.88
N ILE A 249 -17.60 18.90 -9.76
CA ILE A 249 -18.14 17.81 -10.58
C ILE A 249 -17.04 17.20 -11.47
N ILE A 250 -16.22 18.03 -12.11
CA ILE A 250 -15.16 17.54 -12.99
C ILE A 250 -14.11 16.75 -12.19
N HIS A 251 -13.59 17.31 -11.09
CA HIS A 251 -12.59 16.64 -10.29
C HIS A 251 -13.13 15.37 -9.62
N PHE A 252 -14.36 15.43 -9.12
CA PHE A 252 -15.00 14.23 -8.54
C PHE A 252 -15.17 13.10 -9.56
N VAL A 253 -15.56 13.41 -10.80
CA VAL A 253 -15.63 12.41 -11.88
C VAL A 253 -14.23 11.84 -12.19
N VAL A 254 -13.19 12.65 -12.19
CA VAL A 254 -11.80 12.18 -12.36
C VAL A 254 -11.42 11.22 -11.24
N GLU A 255 -11.73 11.53 -9.99
CA GLU A 255 -11.45 10.64 -8.84
C GLU A 255 -12.23 9.32 -8.94
N LEU A 256 -13.48 9.36 -9.40
CA LEU A 256 -14.24 8.12 -9.64
C LEU A 256 -13.59 7.26 -10.75
N ILE A 257 -13.10 7.89 -11.82
CA ILE A 257 -12.37 7.17 -12.87
C ILE A 257 -11.08 6.56 -12.30
N ALA A 258 -10.35 7.30 -11.47
CA ALA A 258 -9.14 6.80 -10.81
C ALA A 258 -9.46 5.63 -9.87
N LEU A 259 -10.56 5.69 -9.11
CA LEU A 259 -11.01 4.60 -8.24
C LEU A 259 -11.32 3.33 -9.05
N VAL A 260 -12.08 3.45 -10.14
CA VAL A 260 -12.36 2.33 -11.03
C VAL A 260 -11.08 1.75 -11.62
N TYR A 261 -10.16 2.62 -12.06
CA TYR A 261 -8.88 2.20 -12.62
C TYR A 261 -8.03 1.42 -11.61
N MET A 262 -7.87 1.92 -10.37
CA MET A 262 -7.10 1.23 -9.32
C MET A 262 -7.75 -0.12 -8.95
N THR A 263 -9.09 -0.19 -8.91
CA THR A 263 -9.80 -1.45 -8.71
C THR A 263 -9.53 -2.45 -9.85
N LEU A 264 -9.46 -1.98 -11.10
CA LEU A 264 -9.10 -2.82 -12.26
C LEU A 264 -7.64 -3.29 -12.23
N LEU A 265 -6.74 -2.54 -11.59
CA LEU A 265 -5.36 -2.96 -11.33
C LEU A 265 -5.26 -4.05 -10.23
N GLY A 266 -6.37 -4.42 -9.60
CA GLY A 266 -6.39 -5.44 -8.56
C GLY A 266 -6.18 -4.91 -7.15
N VAL A 267 -6.20 -3.60 -6.92
CA VAL A 267 -6.12 -3.02 -5.58
C VAL A 267 -7.41 -3.33 -4.81
N ASP A 268 -7.29 -4.04 -3.70
CA ASP A 268 -8.43 -4.38 -2.84
C ASP A 268 -8.69 -3.26 -1.83
N PHE A 269 -9.77 -2.53 -2.03
CA PHE A 269 -10.25 -1.50 -1.11
C PHE A 269 -11.23 -2.03 -0.05
N GLY A 270 -11.44 -3.34 0.02
CA GLY A 270 -12.49 -3.95 0.81
C GLY A 270 -13.89 -3.52 0.36
N ASN A 271 -14.92 -3.94 1.07
CA ASN A 271 -16.32 -3.60 0.72
C ASN A 271 -16.74 -2.18 1.15
N LYS A 272 -15.80 -1.22 1.31
CA LYS A 272 -16.07 0.13 1.85
C LYS A 272 -16.20 1.22 0.77
N TYR A 273 -16.51 0.85 -0.48
CA TYR A 273 -16.64 1.80 -1.59
C TYR A 273 -17.52 3.04 -1.31
N PRO A 274 -18.66 2.94 -0.62
CA PRO A 274 -19.47 4.15 -0.31
C PRO A 274 -18.72 5.15 0.57
N ALA A 275 -17.94 4.67 1.55
CA ALA A 275 -17.13 5.54 2.41
C ALA A 275 -16.00 6.21 1.62
N ILE A 276 -15.33 5.46 0.73
CA ILE A 276 -14.28 5.98 -0.15
C ILE A 276 -14.84 7.08 -1.06
N ILE A 277 -15.96 6.83 -1.73
CA ILE A 277 -16.62 7.80 -2.61
C ILE A 277 -16.96 9.09 -1.85
N LEU A 278 -17.48 8.96 -0.63
CA LEU A 278 -17.79 10.11 0.22
C LEU A 278 -16.52 10.88 0.61
N THR A 279 -15.45 10.16 0.96
CA THR A 279 -14.14 10.75 1.29
C THR A 279 -13.54 11.49 0.11
N LEU A 280 -13.60 10.92 -1.11
CA LEU A 280 -13.14 11.56 -2.33
C LEU A 280 -13.94 12.84 -2.64
N PHE A 281 -15.25 12.81 -2.43
CA PHE A 281 -16.09 13.99 -2.60
C PHE A 281 -15.67 15.14 -1.69
N PHE A 282 -15.51 14.87 -0.39
CA PHE A 282 -15.06 15.88 0.57
C PHE A 282 -13.59 16.28 0.34
N GLY A 283 -12.73 15.35 -0.06
CA GLY A 283 -11.35 15.63 -0.44
C GLY A 283 -11.27 16.64 -1.58
N CYS A 284 -12.04 16.44 -2.65
CA CYS A 284 -12.16 17.40 -3.76
C CYS A 284 -12.66 18.76 -3.28
N MET A 285 -13.65 18.80 -2.37
CA MET A 285 -14.15 20.05 -1.81
C MET A 285 -13.04 20.79 -1.04
N ILE A 286 -12.25 20.10 -0.24
CA ILE A 286 -11.14 20.68 0.50
C ILE A 286 -10.07 21.24 -0.46
N GLY A 287 -9.63 20.44 -1.42
CA GLY A 287 -8.64 20.86 -2.41
C GLY A 287 -9.07 22.11 -3.17
N LEU A 288 -10.30 22.12 -3.70
CA LEU A 288 -10.85 23.30 -4.37
C LEU A 288 -10.97 24.51 -3.46
N SER A 289 -11.38 24.34 -2.21
CA SER A 289 -11.50 25.44 -1.25
C SER A 289 -10.14 26.07 -0.93
N ILE A 290 -9.10 25.26 -0.74
CA ILE A 290 -7.71 25.73 -0.60
C ILE A 290 -7.32 26.56 -1.82
N GLY A 291 -7.61 26.06 -3.02
CA GLY A 291 -7.30 26.78 -4.24
C GLY A 291 -8.04 28.12 -4.41
N VAL A 292 -9.31 28.19 -3.99
CA VAL A 292 -10.08 29.44 -3.98
C VAL A 292 -9.47 30.45 -2.99
N ILE A 293 -9.10 30.02 -1.80
CA ILE A 293 -8.47 30.87 -0.78
C ILE A 293 -7.14 31.43 -1.32
N ILE A 294 -6.28 30.57 -1.85
CA ILE A 294 -4.99 30.99 -2.42
C ILE A 294 -5.20 31.92 -3.64
N GLY A 295 -6.15 31.55 -4.50
CA GLY A 295 -6.52 32.36 -5.67
C GLY A 295 -7.00 33.75 -5.32
N ALA A 296 -7.65 33.93 -4.16
CA ALA A 296 -8.16 35.20 -3.68
C ALA A 296 -7.06 36.13 -3.11
N ILE A 297 -5.85 35.66 -2.84
CA ILE A 297 -4.76 36.47 -2.28
C ILE A 297 -4.43 37.60 -3.26
N PRO A 298 -4.50 38.88 -2.84
CA PRO A 298 -4.18 40.01 -3.72
C PRO A 298 -2.67 40.12 -3.96
N LYS A 299 -2.30 40.82 -5.03
CA LYS A 299 -0.91 41.18 -5.35
C LYS A 299 0.04 40.02 -5.72
N LEU A 300 -0.39 38.78 -5.72
CA LEU A 300 0.41 37.65 -6.19
C LEU A 300 0.11 37.35 -7.65
N THR A 301 1.15 36.96 -8.40
CA THR A 301 1.01 36.44 -9.75
C THR A 301 0.36 35.06 -9.75
N GLU A 302 -0.25 34.66 -10.85
CA GLU A 302 -0.86 33.32 -10.96
C GLU A 302 0.17 32.21 -10.70
N GLY A 303 1.39 32.34 -11.23
CA GLY A 303 2.48 31.40 -11.02
C GLY A 303 2.87 31.27 -9.54
N SER A 304 2.95 32.40 -8.80
CA SER A 304 3.23 32.38 -7.36
C SER A 304 2.13 31.68 -6.57
N LYS A 305 0.87 31.90 -6.94
CA LYS A 305 -0.29 31.25 -6.30
C LYS A 305 -0.27 29.73 -6.54
N ILE A 306 0.05 29.31 -7.77
CA ILE A 306 0.21 27.90 -8.10
C ILE A 306 1.38 27.30 -7.30
N GLY A 307 2.52 28.00 -7.22
CA GLY A 307 3.66 27.56 -6.41
C GLY A 307 3.32 27.35 -4.92
N ILE A 308 2.55 28.26 -4.31
CA ILE A 308 2.05 28.11 -2.95
C ILE A 308 1.12 26.87 -2.84
N SER A 309 0.24 26.68 -3.81
CA SER A 309 -0.67 25.54 -3.87
C SER A 309 0.07 24.21 -3.96
N VAL A 310 1.15 24.14 -4.79
CA VAL A 310 2.04 22.98 -4.87
C VAL A 310 2.70 22.71 -3.52
N GLY A 311 3.29 23.75 -2.90
CA GLY A 311 3.97 23.61 -1.61
C GLY A 311 3.03 23.08 -0.51
N ILE A 312 1.83 23.65 -0.39
CA ILE A 312 0.81 23.18 0.57
C ILE A 312 0.39 21.74 0.24
N GLY A 313 0.15 21.44 -1.05
CA GLY A 313 -0.23 20.10 -1.48
C GLY A 313 0.83 19.06 -1.15
N MET A 314 2.12 19.36 -1.37
CA MET A 314 3.22 18.46 -1.00
C MET A 314 3.30 18.22 0.52
N VAL A 315 3.22 19.28 1.33
CA VAL A 315 3.26 19.12 2.80
C VAL A 315 2.10 18.29 3.30
N LEU A 316 0.89 18.56 2.83
CA LEU A 316 -0.30 17.81 3.26
C LEU A 316 -0.28 16.36 2.76
N SER A 317 0.26 16.07 1.58
CA SER A 317 0.33 14.71 1.06
C SER A 317 1.37 13.83 1.79
N VAL A 318 2.38 14.45 2.42
CA VAL A 318 3.35 13.72 3.26
C VAL A 318 2.77 13.42 4.65
N LEU A 319 1.81 14.25 5.11
CA LEU A 319 1.16 14.09 6.40
C LEU A 319 -0.06 13.15 6.37
N ALA A 320 -0.53 12.80 5.17
CA ALA A 320 -1.67 11.89 4.97
C ALA A 320 -1.23 10.44 4.90
#